data_ff54eca380c1e9c2c4025ad8b816fb51
#
_entry.id   ff54eca380c1e9c2c4025ad8b816fb51
#
_cell.length_a   1.000
_cell.length_b   1.000
_cell.length_c   1.000
_cell.angle_alpha   90.00
_cell.angle_beta   90.00
_cell.angle_gamma   90.00
#
_symmetry.space_group_name_H-M   'P 1'
#
loop_
_entity.id
_entity.type
_entity.pdbx_description
1 polymer ?
#
loop_
_entity_poly.entity_id
_entity_poly.type
_entity_poly.pdbx_seq_one_letter_code
_entity_poly.pdbx_strand_id
1 'polypeptide(L)'
;EIEYEVMRDGAGNCITVCNMENLDPVGVHTGDSIVVAPSQTLSDKEYQMLRTSALNIITALDIQGGCNVQYALNPDSFEYCVIEVNPRVSRSSALASKATGYPIAKLAAKIALGYTLDEIINAVTGKTYASYEPTLDYVVCKIPKWPFDKFVDASRELGTQMKATGEVMSICNNFEGALMKALRSLEQNLYYLHLDELDGKDVEFLQKKLKDVDDQRIFAVAEALRQGISEKEIHDITKIDLWFIDKIKHLVERSEERRVGKE
;
A
#
# COMPACT_ATOMS: atom_id res chain seq x y z
N GLU A 1 -4.93 -6.67 3.42
CA GLU A 1 -4.36 -6.05 4.62
C GLU A 1 -4.55 -4.54 4.56
N ILE A 2 -4.99 -3.94 5.67
CA ILE A 2 -5.34 -2.51 5.75
C ILE A 2 -4.55 -1.87 6.88
N GLU A 3 -4.06 -0.65 6.66
CA GLU A 3 -3.32 0.13 7.66
C GLU A 3 -3.98 1.47 7.92
N TYR A 4 -3.91 1.93 9.17
CA TYR A 4 -4.29 3.28 9.58
C TYR A 4 -3.15 3.97 10.30
N GLU A 5 -2.78 5.15 9.83
CA GLU A 5 -1.92 6.08 10.56
C GLU A 5 -2.79 7.01 11.40
N VAL A 6 -2.59 7.01 12.70
CA VAL A 6 -3.42 7.71 13.69
C VAL A 6 -2.55 8.66 14.50
N MET A 7 -3.11 9.80 14.89
CA MET A 7 -2.47 10.76 15.79
C MET A 7 -3.37 11.04 16.97
N ARG A 8 -2.78 11.12 18.18
CA ARG A 8 -3.50 11.48 19.40
C ARG A 8 -2.62 12.39 20.28
N ASP A 9 -3.24 13.40 20.92
CA ASP A 9 -2.56 14.29 21.89
C ASP A 9 -2.90 13.94 23.34
N GLY A 10 -2.29 14.67 24.28
CA GLY A 10 -2.52 14.47 25.72
C GLY A 10 -3.89 14.93 26.22
N ALA A 11 -4.64 15.75 25.45
CA ALA A 11 -5.99 16.18 25.75
C ALA A 11 -7.04 15.16 25.27
N GLY A 12 -6.62 14.11 24.53
CA GLY A 12 -7.48 13.08 24.01
C GLY A 12 -8.05 13.37 22.61
N ASN A 13 -7.64 14.46 21.94
CA ASN A 13 -7.97 14.67 20.55
C ASN A 13 -7.29 13.58 19.71
N CYS A 14 -8.04 12.92 18.83
CA CYS A 14 -7.58 11.80 18.07
C CYS A 14 -8.10 11.86 16.64
N ILE A 15 -7.23 11.66 15.65
CA ILE A 15 -7.57 11.68 14.22
C ILE A 15 -6.90 10.53 13.48
N THR A 16 -7.46 10.15 12.33
CA THR A 16 -6.78 9.34 11.34
C THR A 16 -6.10 10.25 10.31
N VAL A 17 -4.82 10.02 10.05
CA VAL A 17 -4.04 10.81 9.09
C VAL A 17 -4.16 10.21 7.69
N CYS A 18 -4.07 8.89 7.60
CA CYS A 18 -4.10 8.17 6.34
C CYS A 18 -4.57 6.74 6.57
N ASN A 19 -5.34 6.24 5.63
CA ASN A 19 -5.63 4.82 5.49
C ASN A 19 -4.91 4.30 4.25
N MET A 20 -4.41 3.08 4.32
CA MET A 20 -3.62 2.45 3.27
C MET A 20 -4.02 0.99 3.11
N GLU A 21 -3.84 0.46 1.93
CA GLU A 21 -4.17 -0.91 1.56
C GLU A 21 -2.99 -1.60 0.88
N ASN A 22 -2.69 -2.82 1.29
CA ASN A 22 -1.66 -3.65 0.67
C ASN A 22 -2.27 -4.43 -0.50
N LEU A 23 -1.56 -4.46 -1.64
CA LEU A 23 -1.95 -5.29 -2.78
C LEU A 23 -1.80 -6.78 -2.44
N ASP A 24 -0.74 -7.14 -1.73
CA ASP A 24 -0.53 -8.52 -1.29
C ASP A 24 -1.45 -8.86 -0.11
N PRO A 25 -1.95 -10.11 -0.06
CA PRO A 25 -2.72 -10.59 1.08
C PRO A 25 -1.86 -10.65 2.35
N VAL A 26 -2.53 -10.86 3.50
CA VAL A 26 -1.88 -11.05 4.80
C VAL A 26 -0.82 -12.15 4.74
N GLY A 27 0.34 -11.89 5.36
CA GLY A 27 1.48 -12.80 5.39
C GLY A 27 2.75 -12.22 4.76
N VAL A 28 2.63 -11.16 3.97
CA VAL A 28 3.76 -10.36 3.49
C VAL A 28 3.91 -9.13 4.39
N HIS A 29 5.14 -8.87 4.85
CA HIS A 29 5.42 -7.66 5.63
C HIS A 29 5.05 -6.40 4.83
N THR A 30 4.36 -5.43 5.45
CA THR A 30 3.88 -4.22 4.76
C THR A 30 5.01 -3.43 4.09
N GLY A 31 6.23 -3.49 4.64
CA GLY A 31 7.44 -2.92 4.02
C GLY A 31 7.81 -3.55 2.68
N ASP A 32 7.41 -4.81 2.45
CA ASP A 32 7.66 -5.58 1.22
C ASP A 32 6.45 -5.64 0.30
N SER A 33 5.30 -5.10 0.69
CA SER A 33 4.11 -5.05 -0.15
C SER A 33 4.03 -3.77 -0.99
N ILE A 34 3.36 -3.87 -2.14
CA ILE A 34 2.87 -2.70 -2.88
C ILE A 34 1.69 -2.14 -2.07
N VAL A 35 1.77 -0.85 -1.71
CA VAL A 35 0.77 -0.19 -0.86
C VAL A 35 0.11 0.96 -1.60
N VAL A 36 -1.19 1.09 -1.44
CA VAL A 36 -2.00 2.13 -2.08
C VAL A 36 -2.70 2.97 -1.01
N ALA A 37 -2.74 4.26 -1.21
CA ALA A 37 -3.47 5.21 -0.39
C ALA A 37 -4.33 6.15 -1.27
N PRO A 38 -5.59 6.42 -0.89
CA PRO A 38 -6.37 5.72 0.12
C PRO A 38 -6.67 4.28 -0.30
N SER A 39 -7.20 3.45 0.62
CA SER A 39 -7.68 2.10 0.26
C SER A 39 -8.70 2.18 -0.86
N GLN A 40 -8.65 1.20 -1.79
CA GLN A 40 -9.43 1.20 -3.02
C GLN A 40 -10.60 0.22 -2.98
N THR A 41 -10.51 -0.82 -2.14
CA THR A 41 -11.49 -1.92 -2.12
C THR A 41 -12.49 -1.83 -0.97
N LEU A 42 -12.23 -0.98 0.04
CA LEU A 42 -13.13 -0.84 1.19
C LEU A 42 -14.42 -0.11 0.83
N SER A 43 -15.54 -0.64 1.29
CA SER A 43 -16.78 0.13 1.41
C SER A 43 -16.65 1.20 2.52
N ASP A 44 -17.50 2.23 2.49
CA ASP A 44 -17.51 3.24 3.56
C ASP A 44 -17.75 2.64 4.95
N LYS A 45 -18.60 1.63 5.04
CA LYS A 45 -18.88 0.92 6.29
C LYS A 45 -17.64 0.23 6.86
N GLU A 46 -16.87 -0.46 6.05
CA GLU A 46 -15.61 -1.10 6.45
C GLU A 46 -14.57 -0.07 6.84
N TYR A 47 -14.45 0.99 6.02
CA TYR A 47 -13.56 2.11 6.31
C TYR A 47 -13.85 2.70 7.70
N GLN A 48 -15.10 3.07 7.98
CA GLN A 48 -15.48 3.67 9.26
C GLN A 48 -15.35 2.71 10.44
N MET A 49 -15.60 1.43 10.23
CA MET A 49 -15.42 0.39 11.24
C MET A 49 -13.96 0.28 11.67
N LEU A 50 -13.05 0.14 10.71
CA LEU A 50 -11.61 0.02 10.99
C LEU A 50 -11.03 1.34 11.52
N ARG A 51 -11.50 2.48 11.00
CA ARG A 51 -11.15 3.80 11.53
C ARG A 51 -11.51 3.92 13.01
N THR A 52 -12.74 3.59 13.37
CA THR A 52 -13.22 3.64 14.76
C THR A 52 -12.40 2.71 15.64
N SER A 53 -12.09 1.50 15.16
CA SER A 53 -11.23 0.55 15.86
C SER A 53 -9.85 1.15 16.13
N ALA A 54 -9.21 1.78 15.12
CA ALA A 54 -7.89 2.39 15.28
C ALA A 54 -7.88 3.52 16.32
N LEU A 55 -8.90 4.39 16.30
CA LEU A 55 -9.06 5.46 17.29
C LEU A 55 -9.28 4.90 18.71
N ASN A 56 -10.07 3.84 18.84
CA ASN A 56 -10.28 3.18 20.13
C ASN A 56 -8.99 2.54 20.67
N ILE A 57 -8.21 1.89 19.82
CA ILE A 57 -6.95 1.24 20.19
C ILE A 57 -5.95 2.27 20.71
N ILE A 58 -5.69 3.34 19.96
CA ILE A 58 -4.72 4.36 20.38
C ILE A 58 -5.17 5.06 21.67
N THR A 59 -6.47 5.22 21.85
CA THR A 59 -7.04 5.82 23.06
C THR A 59 -6.93 4.87 24.26
N ALA A 60 -7.27 3.58 24.10
CA ALA A 60 -7.20 2.58 25.16
C ALA A 60 -5.76 2.33 25.64
N LEU A 61 -4.79 2.45 24.74
CA LEU A 61 -3.36 2.31 25.05
C LEU A 61 -2.73 3.61 25.56
N ASP A 62 -3.49 4.71 25.66
CA ASP A 62 -3.04 6.05 26.05
C ASP A 62 -1.79 6.53 25.27
N ILE A 63 -1.70 6.19 24.00
CA ILE A 63 -0.58 6.58 23.15
C ILE A 63 -0.73 8.07 22.81
N GLN A 64 0.36 8.83 22.97
CA GLN A 64 0.46 10.23 22.55
C GLN A 64 1.47 10.36 21.41
N GLY A 65 1.07 11.00 20.31
CA GLY A 65 1.83 11.10 19.08
C GLY A 65 1.27 10.21 17.98
N GLY A 66 2.15 9.68 17.11
CA GLY A 66 1.78 8.85 15.98
C GLY A 66 1.71 7.36 16.32
N CYS A 67 0.77 6.67 15.70
CA CYS A 67 0.61 5.22 15.81
C CYS A 67 0.13 4.66 14.48
N ASN A 68 0.72 3.53 14.08
CA ASN A 68 0.25 2.72 12.95
C ASN A 68 -0.50 1.50 13.48
N VAL A 69 -1.68 1.23 12.93
CA VAL A 69 -2.49 0.04 13.25
C VAL A 69 -2.73 -0.75 11.97
N GLN A 70 -2.41 -2.03 11.99
CA GLN A 70 -2.54 -2.95 10.86
C GLN A 70 -3.63 -3.98 11.12
N TYR A 71 -4.44 -4.20 10.09
CA TYR A 71 -5.61 -5.07 10.13
C TYR A 71 -5.60 -6.12 9.02
N ALA A 72 -6.05 -7.32 9.37
CA ALA A 72 -6.57 -8.27 8.39
C ALA A 72 -8.10 -8.16 8.40
N LEU A 73 -8.68 -7.81 7.26
CA LEU A 73 -10.12 -7.77 7.05
C LEU A 73 -10.53 -8.97 6.18
N ASN A 74 -11.59 -9.67 6.58
CA ASN A 74 -12.19 -10.70 5.74
C ASN A 74 -13.01 -10.01 4.64
N PRO A 75 -12.71 -10.25 3.34
CA PRO A 75 -13.41 -9.59 2.24
C PRO A 75 -14.89 -9.99 2.10
N ASP A 76 -15.28 -11.15 2.66
CA ASP A 76 -16.64 -11.68 2.56
C ASP A 76 -17.51 -11.35 3.79
N SER A 77 -16.94 -10.68 4.80
CA SER A 77 -17.64 -10.33 6.03
C SER A 77 -17.05 -9.08 6.67
N PHE A 78 -17.67 -8.61 7.77
CA PHE A 78 -17.10 -7.52 8.58
C PHE A 78 -16.15 -8.00 9.69
N GLU A 79 -15.72 -9.26 9.63
CA GLU A 79 -14.77 -9.81 10.60
C GLU A 79 -13.37 -9.30 10.29
N TYR A 80 -12.68 -8.82 11.30
CA TYR A 80 -11.30 -8.37 11.19
C TYR A 80 -10.51 -8.77 12.44
N CYS A 81 -9.20 -8.83 12.28
CA CYS A 81 -8.28 -8.91 13.40
C CYS A 81 -7.18 -7.85 13.29
N VAL A 82 -6.67 -7.44 14.45
CA VAL A 82 -5.50 -6.58 14.52
C VAL A 82 -4.27 -7.44 14.35
N ILE A 83 -3.44 -7.11 13.37
CA ILE A 83 -2.16 -7.79 13.13
C ILE A 83 -1.10 -7.19 14.06
N GLU A 84 -0.97 -5.86 14.04
CA GLU A 84 0.08 -5.17 14.76
C GLU A 84 -0.34 -3.73 15.10
N VAL A 85 0.15 -3.26 16.25
CA VAL A 85 0.04 -1.85 16.67
C VAL A 85 1.45 -1.32 16.91
N ASN A 86 1.83 -0.30 16.17
CA ASN A 86 3.14 0.34 16.24
C ASN A 86 3.01 1.73 16.87
N PRO A 87 3.21 1.90 18.20
CA PRO A 87 3.03 3.18 18.90
C PRO A 87 4.24 4.11 18.71
N ARG A 88 4.58 4.37 17.47
CA ARG A 88 5.74 5.16 17.06
C ARG A 88 5.59 5.67 15.65
N VAL A 89 6.30 6.72 15.30
CA VAL A 89 6.52 7.12 13.91
C VAL A 89 7.36 6.05 13.20
N SER A 90 6.94 5.65 12.01
CA SER A 90 7.49 4.55 11.22
C SER A 90 7.73 4.94 9.77
N ARG A 91 8.11 3.97 8.92
CA ARG A 91 8.20 4.18 7.47
C ARG A 91 6.83 4.48 6.85
N SER A 92 5.80 3.79 7.29
CA SER A 92 4.42 4.05 6.84
C SER A 92 3.97 5.47 7.24
N SER A 93 4.39 5.98 8.40
CA SER A 93 4.14 7.38 8.78
C SER A 93 4.83 8.38 7.84
N ALA A 94 6.04 8.07 7.36
CA ALA A 94 6.73 8.89 6.38
C ALA A 94 6.01 8.86 5.01
N LEU A 95 5.52 7.69 4.59
CA LEU A 95 4.69 7.54 3.39
C LEU A 95 3.40 8.34 3.54
N ALA A 96 2.67 8.15 4.62
CA ALA A 96 1.43 8.86 4.92
C ALA A 96 1.64 10.40 4.95
N SER A 97 2.75 10.86 5.55
CA SER A 97 3.08 12.29 5.57
C SER A 97 3.29 12.86 4.17
N LYS A 98 3.97 12.12 3.29
CA LYS A 98 4.17 12.53 1.89
C LYS A 98 2.86 12.45 1.09
N ALA A 99 2.07 11.41 1.33
CA ALA A 99 0.80 11.20 0.66
C ALA A 99 -0.21 12.30 0.96
N THR A 100 -0.32 12.69 2.23
CA THR A 100 -1.37 13.60 2.72
C THR A 100 -0.92 15.06 2.87
N GLY A 101 0.39 15.31 2.87
CA GLY A 101 0.95 16.60 3.26
C GLY A 101 0.84 16.88 4.77
N TYR A 102 0.44 15.89 5.58
CA TYR A 102 0.32 16.03 7.03
C TYR A 102 1.65 15.64 7.71
N PRO A 103 2.37 16.56 8.35
CA PRO A 103 3.75 16.34 8.79
C PRO A 103 3.80 15.58 10.13
N ILE A 104 3.49 14.28 10.13
CA ILE A 104 3.32 13.42 11.31
C ILE A 104 4.47 13.56 12.31
N ALA A 105 5.72 13.44 11.87
CA ALA A 105 6.89 13.50 12.77
C ALA A 105 7.02 14.86 13.47
N LYS A 106 6.77 15.96 12.75
CA LYS A 106 6.81 17.31 13.32
C LYS A 106 5.70 17.51 14.35
N LEU A 107 4.51 17.00 14.07
CA LEU A 107 3.37 17.12 14.97
C LEU A 107 3.54 16.21 16.19
N ALA A 108 4.04 14.99 16.02
CA ALA A 108 4.38 14.10 17.13
C ALA A 108 5.41 14.75 18.09
N ALA A 109 6.42 15.44 17.55
CA ALA A 109 7.38 16.18 18.37
C ALA A 109 6.72 17.32 19.17
N LYS A 110 5.77 18.05 18.58
CA LYS A 110 5.02 19.10 19.29
C LYS A 110 4.10 18.52 20.36
N ILE A 111 3.42 17.41 20.07
CA ILE A 111 2.59 16.71 21.06
C ILE A 111 3.44 16.26 22.25
N ALA A 112 4.63 15.73 22.02
CA ALA A 112 5.58 15.37 23.08
C ALA A 112 6.03 16.56 23.96
N LEU A 113 5.92 17.79 23.45
CA LEU A 113 6.15 19.02 24.20
C LEU A 113 4.89 19.55 24.92
N GLY A 114 3.76 18.82 24.82
CA GLY A 114 2.51 19.15 25.50
C GLY A 114 1.50 19.97 24.69
N TYR A 115 1.77 20.23 23.40
CA TYR A 115 0.77 20.89 22.53
C TYR A 115 -0.36 19.95 22.16
N THR A 116 -1.55 20.48 21.98
CA THR A 116 -2.73 19.74 21.51
C THR A 116 -2.94 19.91 20.01
N LEU A 117 -3.66 18.95 19.36
CA LEU A 117 -3.88 18.97 17.92
C LEU A 117 -4.66 20.19 17.44
N ASP A 118 -5.54 20.73 18.26
CA ASP A 118 -6.35 21.94 17.99
C ASP A 118 -5.58 23.26 18.22
N GLU A 119 -4.42 23.23 18.90
CA GLU A 119 -3.53 24.38 19.05
C GLU A 119 -2.47 24.45 17.94
N ILE A 120 -2.14 23.31 17.31
CA ILE A 120 -1.06 23.25 16.33
C ILE A 120 -1.60 23.61 14.94
N ILE A 121 -1.07 24.68 14.36
CA ILE A 121 -1.31 24.98 12.93
C ILE A 121 -0.49 24.02 12.08
N ASN A 122 -1.13 23.37 11.11
CA ASN A 122 -0.45 22.55 10.12
C ASN A 122 0.48 23.42 9.26
N ALA A 123 1.78 23.18 9.38
CA ALA A 123 2.79 23.98 8.72
C ALA A 123 2.76 23.90 7.17
N VAL A 124 2.14 22.86 6.62
CA VAL A 124 2.03 22.67 5.16
C VAL A 124 0.91 23.52 4.59
N THR A 125 -0.25 23.56 5.26
CA THR A 125 -1.39 24.37 4.80
C THR A 125 -1.30 25.82 5.27
N GLY A 126 -0.66 26.05 6.41
CA GLY A 126 -0.54 27.37 7.07
C GLY A 126 -1.87 27.95 7.57
N LYS A 127 -2.98 27.23 7.43
CA LYS A 127 -4.34 27.71 7.74
C LYS A 127 -5.17 26.72 8.56
N THR A 128 -4.98 25.41 8.36
CA THR A 128 -5.73 24.39 9.09
C THR A 128 -5.01 23.98 10.36
N TYR A 129 -5.76 23.54 11.35
CA TYR A 129 -5.19 22.94 12.57
C TYR A 129 -4.87 21.48 12.35
N ALA A 130 -3.98 20.94 13.18
CA ALA A 130 -3.58 19.55 13.12
C ALA A 130 -4.71 18.57 13.49
N SER A 131 -5.79 19.05 14.09
CA SER A 131 -7.01 18.29 14.38
C SER A 131 -7.88 17.98 13.15
N TYR A 132 -7.59 18.56 11.97
CA TYR A 132 -8.30 18.27 10.73
C TYR A 132 -7.71 17.04 10.05
N GLU A 133 -8.56 16.04 9.81
CA GLU A 133 -8.16 14.84 9.06
C GLU A 133 -7.91 15.18 7.59
N PRO A 134 -6.77 14.76 7.02
CA PRO A 134 -6.53 14.90 5.60
C PRO A 134 -7.49 14.03 4.78
N THR A 135 -7.86 14.51 3.59
CA THR A 135 -8.60 13.74 2.58
C THR A 135 -7.82 13.72 1.28
N LEU A 136 -7.82 12.56 0.59
CA LEU A 136 -7.11 12.37 -0.67
C LEU A 136 -8.12 12.26 -1.81
N ASP A 137 -7.95 13.08 -2.85
CA ASP A 137 -8.66 13.03 -4.11
C ASP A 137 -7.80 12.49 -5.27
N TYR A 138 -6.69 11.88 -4.92
CA TYR A 138 -5.72 11.23 -5.83
C TYR A 138 -5.27 9.89 -5.23
N VAL A 139 -4.61 9.09 -6.05
CA VAL A 139 -4.08 7.78 -5.65
C VAL A 139 -2.58 7.86 -5.48
N VAL A 140 -2.12 7.37 -4.34
CA VAL A 140 -0.69 7.21 -4.03
C VAL A 140 -0.35 5.73 -4.09
N CYS A 141 0.73 5.38 -4.79
CA CYS A 141 1.23 4.01 -4.86
C CYS A 141 2.68 3.97 -4.39
N LYS A 142 2.97 3.07 -3.46
CA LYS A 142 4.32 2.74 -3.00
C LYS A 142 4.72 1.39 -3.56
N ILE A 143 5.92 1.29 -4.15
CA ILE A 143 6.55 0.01 -4.51
C ILE A 143 7.86 -0.13 -3.72
N PRO A 144 8.09 -1.27 -3.04
CA PRO A 144 9.36 -1.55 -2.38
C PRO A 144 10.50 -1.71 -3.38
N LYS A 145 11.72 -1.43 -2.95
CA LYS A 145 12.95 -1.77 -3.66
C LYS A 145 13.68 -2.86 -2.92
N TRP A 146 13.72 -4.05 -3.50
CA TRP A 146 14.43 -5.19 -2.95
C TRP A 146 15.86 -5.23 -3.51
N PRO A 147 16.87 -5.58 -2.70
CA PRO A 147 18.28 -5.59 -3.12
C PRO A 147 18.71 -6.93 -3.75
N PHE A 148 17.79 -7.65 -4.42
CA PHE A 148 18.09 -8.96 -5.01
C PHE A 148 19.04 -8.90 -6.22
N ASP A 149 19.18 -7.73 -6.82
CA ASP A 149 20.21 -7.43 -7.83
C ASP A 149 21.63 -7.45 -7.25
N LYS A 150 21.77 -7.13 -5.97
CA LYS A 150 23.06 -7.12 -5.24
C LYS A 150 23.32 -8.41 -4.48
N PHE A 151 22.28 -9.07 -4.00
CA PHE A 151 22.34 -10.30 -3.20
C PHE A 151 21.71 -11.45 -3.97
N VAL A 152 22.42 -11.89 -5.02
CA VAL A 152 21.90 -12.88 -5.99
C VAL A 152 21.60 -14.26 -5.37
N ASP A 153 22.28 -14.60 -4.28
CA ASP A 153 22.07 -15.86 -3.55
C ASP A 153 20.98 -15.75 -2.46
N ALA A 154 20.39 -14.57 -2.27
CA ALA A 154 19.33 -14.39 -1.29
C ALA A 154 18.00 -14.97 -1.80
N SER A 155 17.26 -15.62 -0.88
CA SER A 155 15.88 -16.03 -1.19
C SER A 155 15.02 -14.84 -1.54
N ARG A 156 14.33 -14.89 -2.69
CA ARG A 156 13.39 -13.86 -3.15
C ARG A 156 12.01 -14.00 -2.50
N GLU A 157 11.74 -15.09 -1.79
CA GLU A 157 10.47 -15.32 -1.12
C GLU A 157 10.19 -14.22 -0.08
N LEU A 158 9.05 -13.55 -0.20
CA LEU A 158 8.60 -12.52 0.73
C LEU A 158 7.72 -13.16 1.82
N GLY A 159 7.82 -12.64 3.02
CA GLY A 159 7.09 -13.15 4.18
C GLY A 159 7.00 -12.09 5.28
N THR A 160 6.92 -12.52 6.53
CA THR A 160 6.78 -11.64 7.68
C THR A 160 8.04 -10.85 8.05
N GLN A 161 9.20 -11.24 7.51
CA GLN A 161 10.46 -10.51 7.67
C GLN A 161 10.69 -9.58 6.49
N MET A 162 10.86 -8.30 6.76
CA MET A 162 11.11 -7.30 5.73
C MET A 162 12.47 -7.48 5.06
N LYS A 163 12.46 -7.54 3.73
CA LYS A 163 13.66 -7.65 2.85
C LYS A 163 13.96 -6.37 2.08
N ALA A 164 12.97 -5.53 1.85
CA ALA A 164 13.14 -4.26 1.15
C ALA A 164 14.10 -3.31 1.87
N THR A 165 15.00 -2.71 1.11
CA THR A 165 15.98 -1.72 1.61
C THR A 165 15.61 -0.29 1.24
N GLY A 166 14.65 -0.10 0.34
CA GLY A 166 14.15 1.19 -0.10
C GLY A 166 12.72 1.08 -0.62
N GLU A 167 12.19 2.21 -1.03
CA GLU A 167 10.85 2.30 -1.60
C GLU A 167 10.76 3.52 -2.51
N VAL A 168 9.86 3.46 -3.46
CA VAL A 168 9.44 4.60 -4.28
C VAL A 168 7.98 4.90 -4.02
N MET A 169 7.60 6.16 -4.17
CA MET A 169 6.22 6.63 -4.07
C MET A 169 5.85 7.44 -5.30
N SER A 170 4.67 7.22 -5.80
CA SER A 170 4.10 7.99 -6.91
C SER A 170 2.71 8.49 -6.58
N ILE A 171 2.28 9.54 -7.26
CA ILE A 171 0.94 10.12 -7.15
C ILE A 171 0.34 10.24 -8.55
N CYS A 172 -0.92 9.83 -8.71
CA CYS A 172 -1.69 9.97 -9.95
C CYS A 172 -3.18 10.06 -9.64
N ASN A 173 -4.01 10.38 -10.64
CA ASN A 173 -5.47 10.46 -10.49
C ASN A 173 -6.14 9.08 -10.42
N ASN A 174 -5.44 8.01 -10.75
CA ASN A 174 -5.92 6.64 -10.70
C ASN A 174 -4.77 5.67 -10.34
N PHE A 175 -5.16 4.45 -9.95
CA PHE A 175 -4.22 3.41 -9.53
C PHE A 175 -3.26 3.00 -10.64
N GLU A 176 -3.76 2.76 -11.86
CA GLU A 176 -2.95 2.32 -13.00
C GLU A 176 -1.82 3.32 -13.30
N GLY A 177 -2.15 4.60 -13.32
CA GLY A 177 -1.17 5.67 -13.52
C GLY A 177 -0.16 5.77 -12.38
N ALA A 178 -0.62 5.63 -11.12
CA ALA A 178 0.25 5.63 -9.94
C ALA A 178 1.21 4.45 -9.97
N LEU A 179 0.69 3.23 -10.20
CA LEU A 179 1.49 2.01 -10.29
C LEU A 179 2.58 2.13 -11.36
N MET A 180 2.23 2.58 -12.57
CA MET A 180 3.17 2.71 -13.68
C MET A 180 4.23 3.81 -13.44
N LYS A 181 3.88 4.89 -12.75
CA LYS A 181 4.84 5.92 -12.34
C LYS A 181 5.81 5.39 -11.29
N ALA A 182 5.29 4.66 -10.28
CA ALA A 182 6.12 4.05 -9.25
C ALA A 182 7.09 3.02 -9.85
N LEU A 183 6.60 2.15 -10.75
CA LEU A 183 7.43 1.14 -11.43
C LEU A 183 8.63 1.78 -12.14
N ARG A 184 8.39 2.84 -12.93
CA ARG A 184 9.47 3.55 -13.62
C ARG A 184 10.46 4.23 -12.66
N SER A 185 10.01 4.60 -11.47
CA SER A 185 10.83 5.27 -10.45
C SER A 185 11.75 4.32 -9.68
N LEU A 186 11.62 2.99 -9.86
CA LEU A 186 12.50 2.00 -9.23
C LEU A 186 13.93 2.00 -9.78
N GLU A 187 14.16 2.66 -10.93
CA GLU A 187 15.47 2.72 -11.62
C GLU A 187 16.03 1.32 -11.97
N GLN A 188 15.13 0.40 -12.34
CA GLN A 188 15.43 -0.98 -12.74
C GLN A 188 15.22 -1.21 -14.24
N ASN A 189 15.14 -0.14 -15.05
CA ASN A 189 14.82 -0.17 -16.48
C ASN A 189 13.45 -0.82 -16.80
N LEU A 190 12.53 -0.79 -15.84
CA LEU A 190 11.18 -1.31 -15.98
C LEU A 190 10.24 -0.17 -16.41
N TYR A 191 9.70 -0.25 -17.61
CA TYR A 191 8.82 0.78 -18.17
C TYR A 191 7.36 0.35 -18.23
N TYR A 192 7.09 -0.96 -18.14
CA TYR A 192 5.76 -1.59 -18.15
C TYR A 192 5.80 -2.92 -17.40
N LEU A 193 4.64 -3.51 -17.17
CA LEU A 193 4.53 -4.78 -16.42
C LEU A 193 4.93 -5.96 -17.33
N HIS A 194 6.22 -6.12 -17.55
CA HIS A 194 6.82 -7.17 -18.36
C HIS A 194 8.22 -7.53 -17.85
N LEU A 195 8.53 -8.81 -17.90
CA LEU A 195 9.86 -9.36 -17.66
C LEU A 195 10.18 -10.36 -18.77
N ASP A 196 11.33 -10.20 -19.43
CA ASP A 196 11.76 -11.06 -20.56
C ASP A 196 11.82 -12.54 -20.16
N GLU A 197 12.14 -12.84 -18.90
CA GLU A 197 12.22 -14.19 -18.37
C GLU A 197 10.85 -14.90 -18.24
N LEU A 198 9.76 -14.14 -18.25
CA LEU A 198 8.38 -14.65 -18.22
C LEU A 198 7.77 -14.72 -19.62
N ASP A 199 8.38 -14.10 -20.63
CA ASP A 199 7.87 -14.02 -21.98
C ASP A 199 7.74 -15.40 -22.62
N GLY A 200 6.60 -15.69 -23.23
CA GLY A 200 6.33 -16.95 -23.92
C GLY A 200 6.31 -18.21 -23.03
N LYS A 201 6.24 -18.05 -21.70
CA LYS A 201 6.05 -19.18 -20.80
C LYS A 201 4.62 -19.73 -20.92
N ASP A 202 4.49 -21.05 -20.78
CA ASP A 202 3.19 -21.69 -20.84
C ASP A 202 2.33 -21.44 -19.60
N VAL A 203 1.05 -21.74 -19.72
CA VAL A 203 0.05 -21.53 -18.66
C VAL A 203 0.40 -22.31 -17.38
N GLU A 204 0.92 -23.55 -17.51
CA GLU A 204 1.28 -24.38 -16.34
C GLU A 204 2.42 -23.74 -15.54
N PHE A 205 3.44 -23.25 -16.23
CA PHE A 205 4.54 -22.52 -15.60
C PHE A 205 4.03 -21.26 -14.86
N LEU A 206 3.16 -20.47 -15.51
CA LEU A 206 2.62 -19.24 -14.92
C LEU A 206 1.72 -19.53 -13.72
N GLN A 207 0.88 -20.55 -13.76
CA GLN A 207 0.06 -20.99 -12.61
C GLN A 207 0.93 -21.41 -11.42
N LYS A 208 2.09 -22.01 -11.68
CA LYS A 208 3.06 -22.34 -10.63
C LYS A 208 3.73 -21.05 -10.10
N LYS A 209 4.17 -20.17 -11.00
CA LYS A 209 4.84 -18.90 -10.65
C LYS A 209 3.93 -17.96 -9.86
N LEU A 210 2.63 -17.93 -10.12
CA LEU A 210 1.65 -17.16 -9.35
C LEU A 210 1.56 -17.57 -7.86
N LYS A 211 1.98 -18.80 -7.51
CA LYS A 211 2.03 -19.25 -6.12
C LYS A 211 3.23 -18.69 -5.36
N ASP A 212 4.27 -18.30 -6.09
CA ASP A 212 5.45 -17.71 -5.48
C ASP A 212 5.11 -16.30 -4.98
N VAL A 213 5.41 -16.05 -3.73
CA VAL A 213 5.26 -14.73 -3.12
C VAL A 213 6.63 -14.06 -3.16
N ASP A 214 6.91 -13.35 -4.26
CA ASP A 214 8.19 -12.70 -4.50
C ASP A 214 8.03 -11.33 -5.19
N ASP A 215 9.14 -10.65 -5.43
CA ASP A 215 9.18 -9.33 -6.08
C ASP A 215 8.76 -9.34 -7.56
N GLN A 216 8.66 -10.52 -8.18
CA GLN A 216 8.22 -10.69 -9.56
C GLN A 216 6.72 -10.96 -9.70
N ARG A 217 6.03 -11.15 -8.58
CA ARG A 217 4.62 -11.57 -8.56
C ARG A 217 3.70 -10.72 -9.41
N ILE A 218 3.83 -9.39 -9.37
CA ILE A 218 2.99 -8.49 -10.16
C ILE A 218 3.21 -8.67 -11.68
N PHE A 219 4.43 -8.99 -12.10
CA PHE A 219 4.76 -9.28 -13.50
C PHE A 219 4.20 -10.64 -13.92
N ALA A 220 4.24 -11.64 -13.04
CA ALA A 220 3.62 -12.94 -13.27
C ALA A 220 2.09 -12.81 -13.43
N VAL A 221 1.43 -11.97 -12.63
CA VAL A 221 0.00 -11.63 -12.78
C VAL A 221 -0.26 -11.01 -14.16
N ALA A 222 0.55 -10.03 -14.57
CA ALA A 222 0.38 -9.38 -15.87
C ALA A 222 0.59 -10.35 -17.04
N GLU A 223 1.59 -11.23 -16.97
CA GLU A 223 1.84 -12.23 -18.03
C GLU A 223 0.73 -13.30 -18.05
N ALA A 224 0.25 -13.76 -16.91
CA ALA A 224 -0.88 -14.68 -16.82
C ALA A 224 -2.14 -14.11 -17.50
N LEU A 225 -2.41 -12.82 -17.33
CA LEU A 225 -3.50 -12.13 -18.02
C LEU A 225 -3.29 -12.07 -19.54
N ARG A 226 -2.05 -11.84 -20.02
CA ARG A 226 -1.71 -11.88 -21.47
C ARG A 226 -1.96 -13.24 -22.07
N GLN A 227 -1.67 -14.30 -21.32
CA GLN A 227 -1.90 -15.69 -21.76
C GLN A 227 -3.36 -16.13 -21.61
N GLY A 228 -4.26 -15.24 -21.16
CA GLY A 228 -5.69 -15.50 -21.07
C GLY A 228 -6.13 -16.27 -19.82
N ILE A 229 -5.28 -16.37 -18.79
CA ILE A 229 -5.70 -16.89 -17.48
C ILE A 229 -6.72 -15.92 -16.89
N SER A 230 -7.84 -16.46 -16.40
CA SER A 230 -8.93 -15.63 -15.90
C SER A 230 -8.57 -14.90 -14.60
N GLU A 231 -9.14 -13.71 -14.41
CA GLU A 231 -8.98 -12.92 -13.19
C GLU A 231 -9.35 -13.71 -11.93
N LYS A 232 -10.43 -14.50 -12.02
CA LYS A 232 -10.86 -15.35 -10.92
C LYS A 232 -9.82 -16.42 -10.58
N GLU A 233 -9.24 -17.06 -11.57
CA GLU A 233 -8.21 -18.08 -11.35
C GLU A 233 -6.94 -17.48 -10.74
N ILE A 234 -6.51 -16.29 -11.22
CA ILE A 234 -5.39 -15.56 -10.64
C ILE A 234 -5.70 -15.18 -9.18
N HIS A 235 -6.91 -14.69 -8.89
CA HIS A 235 -7.35 -14.41 -7.53
C HIS A 235 -7.34 -15.67 -6.65
N ASP A 236 -7.87 -16.78 -7.14
CA ASP A 236 -7.93 -18.04 -6.39
C ASP A 236 -6.53 -18.57 -6.01
N ILE A 237 -5.53 -18.33 -6.85
CA ILE A 237 -4.14 -18.71 -6.61
C ILE A 237 -3.43 -17.72 -5.70
N THR A 238 -3.53 -16.42 -6.01
CA THR A 238 -2.71 -15.37 -5.37
C THR A 238 -3.34 -14.75 -4.16
N LYS A 239 -4.67 -14.81 -4.04
CA LYS A 239 -5.49 -14.08 -3.08
C LYS A 239 -5.39 -12.55 -3.18
N ILE A 240 -4.81 -12.03 -4.26
CA ILE A 240 -4.86 -10.59 -4.58
C ILE A 240 -6.32 -10.25 -4.92
N ASP A 241 -6.81 -9.13 -4.42
CA ASP A 241 -8.20 -8.71 -4.66
C ASP A 241 -8.48 -8.54 -6.15
N LEU A 242 -9.67 -8.97 -6.58
CA LEU A 242 -10.12 -8.91 -7.98
C LEU A 242 -10.05 -7.49 -8.54
N TRP A 243 -10.28 -6.47 -7.71
CA TRP A 243 -10.18 -5.08 -8.14
C TRP A 243 -8.77 -4.73 -8.64
N PHE A 244 -7.73 -5.15 -7.92
CA PHE A 244 -6.34 -4.92 -8.36
C PHE A 244 -6.01 -5.70 -9.63
N ILE A 245 -6.48 -6.94 -9.74
CA ILE A 245 -6.27 -7.78 -10.93
C ILE A 245 -6.94 -7.14 -12.15
N ASP A 246 -8.18 -6.63 -12.01
CA ASP A 246 -8.89 -5.88 -13.06
C ASP A 246 -8.08 -4.66 -13.54
N LYS A 247 -7.50 -3.88 -12.60
CA LYS A 247 -6.67 -2.73 -12.97
C LYS A 247 -5.37 -3.11 -13.68
N ILE A 248 -4.75 -4.23 -13.28
CA ILE A 248 -3.58 -4.77 -13.99
C ILE A 248 -3.99 -5.24 -15.40
N LYS A 249 -5.15 -5.87 -15.54
CA LYS A 249 -5.70 -6.27 -16.85
C LYS A 249 -5.88 -5.07 -17.79
N HIS A 250 -6.47 -3.98 -17.32
CA HIS A 250 -6.58 -2.74 -18.11
C HIS A 250 -5.21 -2.25 -18.61
N LEU A 251 -4.16 -2.36 -17.80
CA LEU A 251 -2.80 -1.99 -18.23
C LEU A 251 -2.26 -2.94 -19.30
N VAL A 252 -2.51 -4.23 -19.17
CA VAL A 252 -2.11 -5.24 -20.15
C VAL A 252 -2.80 -4.99 -21.50
N GLU A 253 -4.13 -4.84 -21.51
CA GLU A 253 -4.92 -4.60 -22.72
C GLU A 253 -4.44 -3.33 -23.46
N ARG A 254 -4.24 -2.22 -22.75
CA ARG A 254 -3.74 -0.98 -23.34
C ARG A 254 -2.31 -1.09 -23.90
N SER A 255 -1.48 -1.93 -23.30
CA SER A 255 -0.13 -2.18 -23.81
C SER A 255 -0.18 -2.97 -25.11
N GLU A 256 -1.06 -3.97 -25.22
CA GLU A 256 -1.24 -4.76 -26.43
C GLU A 256 -1.86 -3.96 -27.58
N GLU A 257 -2.87 -3.13 -27.33
CA GLU A 257 -3.42 -2.21 -28.34
C GLU A 257 -2.36 -1.32 -28.96
N ARG A 258 -1.37 -0.85 -28.16
CA ARG A 258 -0.26 -0.03 -28.66
C ARG A 258 0.78 -0.82 -29.44
N ARG A 259 0.93 -2.11 -29.18
CA ARG A 259 1.81 -3.00 -29.98
C ARG A 259 1.23 -3.24 -31.36
N VAL A 260 -0.06 -3.61 -31.42
CA VAL A 260 -0.79 -3.86 -32.67
C VAL A 260 -0.95 -2.60 -33.53
N GLY A 261 -1.12 -1.43 -32.94
CA GLY A 261 -1.25 -0.15 -33.65
C GLY A 261 0.06 0.43 -34.22
N LYS A 262 1.21 -0.25 -34.05
CA LYS A 262 2.52 0.12 -34.59
C LYS A 262 2.98 -0.78 -35.75
N GLU A 263 2.25 -1.82 -36.09
CA GLU A 263 2.39 -2.63 -37.28
C GLU A 263 1.48 -2.06 -38.40
#